data_ab53fbc04c948d078a0cf67c05bd4fc5
#
_entry.id   ab53fbc04c948d078a0cf67c05bd4fc5
#
_cell.length_a   1.000
_cell.length_b   1.000
_cell.length_c   1.000
_cell.angle_alpha   90.00
_cell.angle_beta   90.00
_cell.angle_gamma   90.00
#
_symmetry.space_group_name_H-M   'P 1'
#
loop_
_entity.id
_entity.type
_entity.pdbx_description
1 polymer ?
#
loop_
_entity_poly.entity_id
_entity_poly.type
_entity_poly.pdbx_seq_one_letter_code
_entity_poly.pdbx_strand_id
1 'polypeptide(L)'
;MNVSSGLSPVLAQVGGGGNIVIWVVVGVLALVVLFIAIIFLNFFSLWIQAFVSNARVSILELVGMRLRKVDIRTIVFSRIRAAKAGLPITTNQLETHYLAGGRVPNVISALIAARAANIPLDWNTATAIDLAGRDILDAVQTSVNPKVIDCPDQRGARQTIDAVAQDGIQLKAKARVTVRTNLKRLVGGATEETIVARVGEGIVTTIGSAASHKQVLENPDQISKTVMAAGLDAGSMFEILSIDIADIDVGENIGAQLQAAQANADKQRAQAEAEKRAAMARAQEQEFKAKIQENRALVVLAEAEVPKAMAEALRKGNMGFMDYYRLKNLQSDTAMRGSIAGPDSGGQTQGQ
;
A
#
# COMPACT_ATOMS: atom_id res chain seq x y z
N MET A 1 42.17 113.91 -35.96
CA MET A 1 42.99 112.77 -36.34
C MET A 1 42.52 111.56 -35.53
N ASN A 2 42.02 110.66 -36.20
CA ASN A 2 41.49 109.37 -35.64
C ASN A 2 42.53 108.49 -35.01
N VAL A 3 42.19 107.92 -33.92
CA VAL A 3 42.74 106.62 -33.54
C VAL A 3 41.61 105.80 -32.90
N SER A 4 41.00 105.07 -33.76
CA SER A 4 40.23 103.89 -33.46
C SER A 4 41.16 102.70 -33.35
N SER A 5 41.04 101.88 -32.38
CA SER A 5 41.36 100.45 -32.59
C SER A 5 41.18 99.66 -31.32
N GLY A 6 40.44 98.67 -31.48
CA GLY A 6 40.93 97.31 -31.14
C GLY A 6 40.68 96.91 -29.65
N LEU A 7 39.45 96.56 -29.40
CA LEU A 7 39.20 95.59 -28.31
C LEU A 7 38.57 94.37 -28.94
N SER A 8 39.44 93.39 -29.02
CA SER A 8 39.31 92.05 -29.62
C SER A 8 38.25 91.22 -29.07
N PRO A 9 37.80 90.23 -29.77
CA PRO A 9 36.69 89.34 -29.39
C PRO A 9 37.24 88.16 -28.59
N VAL A 10 37.47 88.35 -27.33
CA VAL A 10 37.83 87.24 -26.35
C VAL A 10 36.62 86.72 -25.62
N LEU A 11 35.43 87.30 -25.79
CA LEU A 11 34.23 86.86 -25.01
C LEU A 11 33.28 85.91 -25.80
N ALA A 12 33.65 85.44 -27.03
CA ALA A 12 32.82 84.59 -27.84
C ALA A 12 33.09 83.09 -27.73
N GLN A 13 34.02 82.63 -26.79
CA GLN A 13 34.48 81.26 -26.75
C GLN A 13 34.10 80.49 -25.43
N VAL A 14 33.37 81.10 -24.52
CA VAL A 14 32.90 80.48 -23.29
C VAL A 14 31.46 79.92 -23.38
N GLY A 15 30.75 80.14 -24.50
CA GLY A 15 29.33 79.75 -24.64
C GLY A 15 29.06 78.35 -25.26
N GLY A 16 30.09 77.64 -25.81
CA GLY A 16 29.81 76.43 -26.57
C GLY A 16 29.72 75.13 -25.72
N GLY A 17 30.46 75.02 -24.63
CA GLY A 17 30.50 73.80 -23.81
C GLY A 17 29.27 73.65 -22.87
N GLY A 18 28.74 74.75 -22.37
CA GLY A 18 27.59 74.76 -21.48
C GLY A 18 26.29 74.29 -22.16
N ASN A 19 26.14 74.72 -23.43
CA ASN A 19 24.95 74.32 -24.21
C ASN A 19 24.92 72.83 -24.57
N ILE A 20 26.09 72.20 -24.83
CA ILE A 20 26.19 70.80 -25.14
C ILE A 20 25.82 69.97 -23.89
N VAL A 21 26.32 70.35 -22.74
CA VAL A 21 26.00 69.67 -21.44
C VAL A 21 24.49 69.82 -21.14
N ILE A 22 23.91 71.00 -21.37
CA ILE A 22 22.46 71.19 -21.20
C ILE A 22 21.64 70.34 -22.13
N TRP A 23 22.02 70.23 -23.42
CA TRP A 23 21.33 69.37 -24.40
C TRP A 23 21.50 67.88 -24.07
N VAL A 24 22.65 67.45 -23.59
CA VAL A 24 22.86 66.08 -23.08
C VAL A 24 21.99 65.76 -21.90
N VAL A 25 21.92 66.67 -20.90
CA VAL A 25 21.05 66.50 -19.71
C VAL A 25 19.58 66.47 -20.11
N VAL A 26 19.15 67.36 -21.04
CA VAL A 26 17.77 67.38 -21.56
C VAL A 26 17.45 66.11 -22.31
N GLY A 27 18.40 65.61 -23.12
CA GLY A 27 18.28 64.36 -23.85
C GLY A 27 18.12 63.12 -22.94
N VAL A 28 18.94 63.06 -21.90
CA VAL A 28 18.84 61.99 -20.89
C VAL A 28 17.52 62.07 -20.11
N LEU A 29 17.11 63.30 -19.73
CA LEU A 29 15.84 63.54 -19.05
C LEU A 29 14.63 63.12 -19.95
N ALA A 30 14.67 63.52 -21.24
CA ALA A 30 13.64 63.11 -22.18
C ALA A 30 13.59 61.58 -22.39
N LEU A 31 14.74 60.91 -22.39
CA LEU A 31 14.83 59.46 -22.47
C LEU A 31 14.25 58.76 -21.24
N VAL A 32 14.52 59.30 -20.04
CA VAL A 32 13.94 58.84 -18.78
C VAL A 32 12.44 59.03 -18.75
N VAL A 33 11.95 60.20 -19.20
CA VAL A 33 10.50 60.44 -19.26
C VAL A 33 9.81 59.55 -20.30
N LEU A 34 10.44 59.31 -21.43
CA LEU A 34 9.95 58.38 -22.44
C LEU A 34 9.89 56.92 -21.89
N PHE A 35 10.92 56.52 -21.17
CA PHE A 35 10.95 55.19 -20.51
C PHE A 35 9.83 55.05 -19.46
N ILE A 36 9.63 56.04 -18.64
CA ILE A 36 8.52 56.07 -17.67
C ILE A 36 7.17 56.04 -18.39
N ALA A 37 7.01 56.78 -19.49
CA ALA A 37 5.79 56.81 -20.29
C ALA A 37 5.48 55.44 -20.91
N ILE A 38 6.47 54.73 -21.41
CA ILE A 38 6.31 53.38 -21.98
C ILE A 38 5.86 52.40 -20.86
N ILE A 39 6.47 52.47 -19.69
CA ILE A 39 6.07 51.64 -18.53
C ILE A 39 4.63 51.97 -18.16
N PHE A 40 4.28 53.24 -18.05
CA PHE A 40 2.95 53.69 -17.67
C PHE A 40 1.89 53.18 -18.69
N LEU A 41 2.13 53.32 -19.95
CA LEU A 41 1.21 52.84 -21.01
C LEU A 41 0.98 51.33 -20.97
N ASN A 42 2.02 50.54 -20.72
CA ASN A 42 1.91 49.09 -20.60
C ASN A 42 1.05 48.64 -19.38
N PHE A 43 1.10 49.35 -18.27
CA PHE A 43 0.38 48.97 -17.06
C PHE A 43 -0.91 49.75 -16.82
N PHE A 44 -1.13 50.83 -17.59
CA PHE A 44 -2.26 51.71 -17.44
C PHE A 44 -3.62 51.01 -17.53
N SER A 45 -3.75 50.11 -18.50
CA SER A 45 -4.98 49.32 -18.68
C SER A 45 -5.30 48.45 -17.46
N LEU A 46 -4.32 47.78 -16.86
CA LEU A 46 -4.49 46.94 -15.68
C LEU A 46 -4.75 47.80 -14.43
N TRP A 47 -4.06 48.96 -14.33
CA TRP A 47 -4.25 49.87 -13.22
C TRP A 47 -5.64 50.49 -13.23
N ILE A 48 -6.16 50.92 -14.37
CA ILE A 48 -7.49 51.53 -14.49
C ILE A 48 -8.59 50.48 -14.16
N GLN A 49 -8.42 49.22 -14.56
CA GLN A 49 -9.32 48.13 -14.17
C GLN A 49 -9.33 47.87 -12.67
N ALA A 50 -8.17 47.89 -12.03
CA ALA A 50 -8.03 47.76 -10.58
C ALA A 50 -8.66 48.97 -9.85
N PHE A 51 -8.42 50.17 -10.35
CA PHE A 51 -8.94 51.41 -9.78
C PHE A 51 -10.48 51.46 -9.83
N VAL A 52 -11.09 51.20 -11.01
CA VAL A 52 -12.55 51.17 -11.17
C VAL A 52 -13.18 50.05 -10.29
N SER A 53 -12.45 48.96 -10.07
CA SER A 53 -12.91 47.84 -9.22
C SER A 53 -12.63 48.05 -7.72
N ASN A 54 -12.19 49.22 -7.31
CA ASN A 54 -11.81 49.57 -5.92
C ASN A 54 -10.75 48.63 -5.31
N ALA A 55 -9.88 48.09 -6.13
CA ALA A 55 -8.88 47.10 -5.71
C ALA A 55 -7.61 47.73 -5.12
N ARG A 56 -7.48 49.10 -5.12
CA ARG A 56 -6.38 49.88 -4.51
C ARG A 56 -4.98 49.31 -4.80
N VAL A 57 -4.62 49.18 -6.05
CA VAL A 57 -3.27 48.76 -6.48
C VAL A 57 -2.47 50.00 -6.88
N SER A 58 -1.27 50.18 -6.33
CA SER A 58 -0.37 51.26 -6.71
C SER A 58 0.42 50.93 -7.99
N ILE A 59 0.67 51.98 -8.80
CA ILE A 59 1.53 51.84 -10.01
C ILE A 59 2.95 51.37 -9.63
N LEU A 60 3.47 51.88 -8.50
CA LEU A 60 4.78 51.47 -7.98
C LEU A 60 4.84 49.96 -7.64
N GLU A 61 3.75 49.43 -7.06
CA GLU A 61 3.63 47.99 -6.80
C GLU A 61 3.69 47.17 -8.11
N LEU A 62 3.01 47.63 -9.20
CA LEU A 62 3.04 46.96 -10.52
C LEU A 62 4.45 46.92 -11.09
N VAL A 63 5.20 48.02 -11.01
CA VAL A 63 6.61 48.08 -11.43
C VAL A 63 7.46 47.18 -10.56
N GLY A 64 7.28 47.17 -9.26
CA GLY A 64 8.00 46.27 -8.35
C GLY A 64 7.75 44.80 -8.64
N MET A 65 6.49 44.41 -8.89
CA MET A 65 6.14 43.04 -9.31
C MET A 65 6.82 42.64 -10.63
N ARG A 66 6.93 43.58 -11.59
CA ARG A 66 7.62 43.31 -12.87
C ARG A 66 9.10 43.02 -12.66
N LEU A 67 9.76 43.77 -11.77
CA LEU A 67 11.18 43.56 -11.43
C LEU A 67 11.42 42.21 -10.73
N ARG A 68 10.46 41.77 -9.91
CA ARG A 68 10.49 40.48 -9.23
C ARG A 68 10.01 39.30 -10.08
N LYS A 69 9.71 39.54 -11.39
CA LYS A 69 9.22 38.53 -12.35
C LYS A 69 7.91 37.87 -11.95
N VAL A 70 7.05 38.59 -11.22
CA VAL A 70 5.70 38.14 -10.85
C VAL A 70 4.75 38.40 -12.01
N ASP A 71 3.80 37.47 -12.26
CA ASP A 71 2.74 37.71 -13.25
C ASP A 71 1.72 38.73 -12.71
N ILE A 72 1.87 39.94 -13.17
CA ILE A 72 1.05 41.09 -12.77
C ILE A 72 -0.43 40.85 -13.06
N ARG A 73 -0.73 40.22 -14.21
CA ARG A 73 -2.14 39.96 -14.60
C ARG A 73 -2.81 39.06 -13.58
N THR A 74 -2.19 37.94 -13.23
CA THR A 74 -2.71 37.01 -12.24
C THR A 74 -2.95 37.68 -10.89
N ILE A 75 -2.03 38.51 -10.42
CA ILE A 75 -2.16 39.17 -9.11
C ILE A 75 -3.27 40.24 -9.17
N VAL A 76 -3.29 41.13 -10.20
CA VAL A 76 -4.28 42.20 -10.31
C VAL A 76 -5.70 41.63 -10.46
N PHE A 77 -5.91 40.63 -11.33
CA PHE A 77 -7.24 40.01 -11.45
C PHE A 77 -7.68 39.29 -10.16
N SER A 78 -6.77 38.60 -9.48
CA SER A 78 -7.03 37.98 -8.18
C SER A 78 -7.40 39.03 -7.14
N ARG A 79 -6.70 40.15 -7.10
CA ARG A 79 -6.99 41.29 -6.20
C ARG A 79 -8.35 41.89 -6.50
N ILE A 80 -8.70 42.11 -7.79
CA ILE A 80 -10.02 42.60 -8.21
C ILE A 80 -11.13 41.66 -7.76
N ARG A 81 -10.94 40.33 -7.95
CA ARG A 81 -11.92 39.33 -7.50
C ARG A 81 -12.08 39.36 -5.99
N ALA A 82 -10.98 39.41 -5.24
CA ALA A 82 -10.99 39.53 -3.79
C ALA A 82 -11.71 40.80 -3.30
N ALA A 83 -11.43 41.94 -3.96
CA ALA A 83 -12.08 43.22 -3.60
C ALA A 83 -13.60 43.21 -3.86
N LYS A 84 -14.03 42.66 -5.01
CA LYS A 84 -15.46 42.51 -5.34
C LYS A 84 -16.18 41.56 -4.38
N ALA A 85 -15.50 40.53 -3.88
CA ALA A 85 -16.03 39.62 -2.86
C ALA A 85 -15.94 40.21 -1.44
N GLY A 86 -15.38 41.43 -1.27
CA GLY A 86 -15.23 42.08 0.05
C GLY A 86 -14.18 41.41 0.94
N LEU A 87 -13.21 40.70 0.39
CA LEU A 87 -12.13 40.07 1.14
C LEU A 87 -11.00 41.08 1.39
N PRO A 88 -10.53 41.26 2.64
CA PRO A 88 -9.51 42.25 2.98
C PRO A 88 -8.10 41.74 2.73
N ILE A 89 -7.82 41.26 1.51
CA ILE A 89 -6.54 40.68 1.12
C ILE A 89 -5.69 41.71 0.37
N THR A 90 -4.48 41.97 0.83
CA THR A 90 -3.58 42.97 0.22
C THR A 90 -2.84 42.43 -1.00
N THR A 91 -2.39 43.35 -1.88
CA THR A 91 -1.55 42.96 -3.04
C THR A 91 -0.26 42.25 -2.62
N ASN A 92 0.36 42.71 -1.53
CA ASN A 92 1.57 42.12 -1.00
C ASN A 92 1.39 40.66 -0.53
N GLN A 93 0.25 40.34 0.10
CA GLN A 93 -0.08 38.99 0.49
C GLN A 93 -0.22 38.04 -0.72
N LEU A 94 -0.88 38.50 -1.80
CA LEU A 94 -1.01 37.76 -3.04
C LEU A 94 0.35 37.52 -3.70
N GLU A 95 1.19 38.55 -3.73
CA GLU A 95 2.53 38.48 -4.28
C GLU A 95 3.43 37.53 -3.49
N THR A 96 3.42 37.60 -2.16
CA THR A 96 4.19 36.72 -1.31
C THR A 96 3.80 35.25 -1.53
N HIS A 97 2.50 34.98 -1.62
CA HIS A 97 2.01 33.64 -1.90
C HIS A 97 2.41 33.13 -3.31
N TYR A 98 2.36 34.02 -4.32
CA TYR A 98 2.82 33.70 -5.66
C TYR A 98 4.31 33.34 -5.71
N LEU A 99 5.15 34.16 -5.04
CA LEU A 99 6.60 33.95 -4.95
C LEU A 99 6.96 32.66 -4.17
N ALA A 100 6.11 32.25 -3.23
CA ALA A 100 6.24 30.97 -2.53
C ALA A 100 5.84 29.75 -3.39
N GLY A 101 5.40 29.97 -4.65
CA GLY A 101 4.99 28.90 -5.57
C GLY A 101 3.50 28.52 -5.44
N GLY A 102 2.70 29.28 -4.73
CA GLY A 102 1.29 29.00 -4.52
C GLY A 102 0.40 29.38 -5.72
N ARG A 103 -0.77 28.77 -5.80
CA ARG A 103 -1.79 28.97 -6.86
C ARG A 103 -2.77 30.05 -6.47
N VAL A 104 -2.36 31.32 -6.57
CA VAL A 104 -3.15 32.50 -6.14
C VAL A 104 -4.61 32.48 -6.65
N PRO A 105 -4.91 32.18 -7.94
CA PRO A 105 -6.29 32.16 -8.41
C PRO A 105 -7.18 31.12 -7.72
N ASN A 106 -6.62 29.94 -7.38
CA ASN A 106 -7.34 28.87 -6.70
C ASN A 106 -7.66 29.27 -5.26
N VAL A 107 -6.68 29.84 -4.55
CA VAL A 107 -6.86 30.29 -3.18
C VAL A 107 -7.94 31.39 -3.08
N ILE A 108 -7.91 32.36 -4.00
CA ILE A 108 -8.94 33.41 -4.04
C ILE A 108 -10.32 32.85 -4.37
N SER A 109 -10.40 31.90 -5.31
CA SER A 109 -11.68 31.24 -5.64
C SER A 109 -12.23 30.45 -4.45
N ALA A 110 -11.37 29.74 -3.73
CA ALA A 110 -11.72 29.02 -2.52
C ALA A 110 -12.21 29.92 -1.40
N LEU A 111 -11.52 31.06 -1.16
CA LEU A 111 -11.94 32.05 -0.15
C LEU A 111 -13.28 32.72 -0.49
N ILE A 112 -13.53 32.98 -1.79
CA ILE A 112 -14.82 33.52 -2.25
C ILE A 112 -15.93 32.48 -2.02
N ALA A 113 -15.69 31.21 -2.37
CA ALA A 113 -16.62 30.11 -2.16
C ALA A 113 -16.89 29.87 -0.66
N ALA A 114 -15.84 29.84 0.16
CA ALA A 114 -15.95 29.72 1.61
C ALA A 114 -16.79 30.83 2.24
N ARG A 115 -16.56 32.10 1.80
CA ARG A 115 -17.35 33.24 2.27
C ARG A 115 -18.82 33.15 1.85
N ALA A 116 -19.08 32.74 0.60
CA ALA A 116 -20.46 32.54 0.12
C ALA A 116 -21.19 31.45 0.89
N ALA A 117 -20.48 30.42 1.33
CA ALA A 117 -20.99 29.32 2.14
C ALA A 117 -20.99 29.58 3.66
N ASN A 118 -20.58 30.76 4.11
CA ASN A 118 -20.38 31.13 5.53
C ASN A 118 -19.41 30.18 6.29
N ILE A 119 -18.41 29.64 5.60
CA ILE A 119 -17.37 28.81 6.19
C ILE A 119 -16.23 29.71 6.68
N PRO A 120 -15.82 29.62 7.96
CA PRO A 120 -14.71 30.42 8.49
C PRO A 120 -13.37 29.88 7.93
N LEU A 121 -12.88 30.50 6.87
CA LEU A 121 -11.59 30.20 6.24
C LEU A 121 -10.74 31.48 6.23
N ASP A 122 -9.64 31.45 6.96
CA ASP A 122 -8.67 32.56 7.03
C ASP A 122 -7.65 32.46 5.89
N TRP A 123 -7.08 33.63 5.49
CA TRP A 123 -6.05 33.73 4.46
C TRP A 123 -4.83 32.83 4.76
N ASN A 124 -4.35 32.86 6.01
CA ASN A 124 -3.17 32.10 6.41
C ASN A 124 -3.39 30.58 6.29
N THR A 125 -4.56 30.12 6.73
CA THR A 125 -4.96 28.72 6.60
C THR A 125 -5.10 28.31 5.13
N ALA A 126 -5.73 29.17 4.31
CA ALA A 126 -5.93 28.91 2.89
C ALA A 126 -4.60 28.80 2.13
N THR A 127 -3.66 29.72 2.40
CA THR A 127 -2.32 29.67 1.78
C THR A 127 -1.48 28.50 2.26
N ALA A 128 -1.56 28.13 3.54
CA ALA A 128 -0.88 26.97 4.11
C ALA A 128 -1.34 25.66 3.45
N ILE A 129 -2.65 25.51 3.23
CA ILE A 129 -3.25 24.36 2.55
C ILE A 129 -2.74 24.24 1.10
N ASP A 130 -2.73 25.35 0.35
CA ASP A 130 -2.28 25.37 -1.04
C ASP A 130 -0.78 25.07 -1.16
N LEU A 131 0.05 25.65 -0.27
CA LEU A 131 1.49 25.38 -0.21
C LEU A 131 1.83 23.96 0.25
N ALA A 132 0.94 23.31 1.02
CA ALA A 132 1.04 21.89 1.34
C ALA A 132 0.67 20.97 0.14
N GLY A 133 0.37 21.54 -1.04
CA GLY A 133 0.05 20.78 -2.26
C GLY A 133 -1.38 20.27 -2.33
N ARG A 134 -2.27 20.69 -1.41
CA ARG A 134 -3.68 20.30 -1.40
C ARG A 134 -4.51 21.23 -2.29
N ASP A 135 -5.59 20.69 -2.87
CA ASP A 135 -6.55 21.54 -3.61
C ASP A 135 -7.57 22.14 -2.63
N ILE A 136 -7.37 23.42 -2.32
CA ILE A 136 -8.23 24.13 -1.39
C ILE A 136 -9.62 24.41 -1.97
N LEU A 137 -9.71 24.58 -3.29
CA LEU A 137 -11.00 24.86 -3.94
C LEU A 137 -11.90 23.61 -3.89
N ASP A 138 -11.34 22.44 -4.23
CA ASP A 138 -12.04 21.16 -4.10
C ASP A 138 -12.44 20.87 -2.66
N ALA A 139 -11.53 21.16 -1.70
CA ALA A 139 -11.81 20.97 -0.28
C ALA A 139 -12.99 21.83 0.22
N VAL A 140 -13.08 23.09 -0.20
CA VAL A 140 -14.21 23.96 0.15
C VAL A 140 -15.49 23.49 -0.52
N GLN A 141 -15.43 23.06 -1.79
CA GLN A 141 -16.58 22.52 -2.49
C GLN A 141 -17.12 21.24 -1.83
N THR A 142 -16.23 20.32 -1.47
CA THR A 142 -16.58 19.06 -0.77
C THR A 142 -17.05 19.31 0.67
N SER A 143 -16.64 20.43 1.29
CA SER A 143 -17.18 20.84 2.59
C SER A 143 -18.63 21.29 2.51
N VAL A 144 -19.05 21.89 1.38
CA VAL A 144 -20.43 22.34 1.13
C VAL A 144 -21.29 21.21 0.55
N ASN A 145 -20.73 20.51 -0.45
CA ASN A 145 -21.38 19.42 -1.15
C ASN A 145 -20.64 18.11 -0.80
N PRO A 146 -21.21 17.29 0.08
CA PRO A 146 -20.60 16.00 0.44
C PRO A 146 -20.31 15.15 -0.80
N LYS A 147 -19.16 14.46 -0.78
CA LYS A 147 -18.71 13.55 -1.82
C LYS A 147 -19.02 12.12 -1.42
N VAL A 148 -19.44 11.30 -2.37
CA VAL A 148 -19.59 9.86 -2.18
C VAL A 148 -18.33 9.16 -2.68
N ILE A 149 -17.77 8.29 -1.84
CA ILE A 149 -16.59 7.47 -2.11
C ILE A 149 -17.03 6.01 -2.11
N ASP A 150 -16.71 5.26 -3.16
CA ASP A 150 -16.96 3.83 -3.22
C ASP A 150 -15.89 3.06 -2.42
N CYS A 151 -16.31 2.06 -1.67
CA CYS A 151 -15.44 1.21 -0.89
C CYS A 151 -15.72 -0.28 -1.24
N PRO A 152 -14.77 -0.96 -1.91
CA PRO A 152 -13.46 -0.49 -2.37
C PRO A 152 -13.56 0.43 -3.60
N ASP A 153 -12.46 1.13 -3.91
CA ASP A 153 -12.39 1.97 -5.11
C ASP A 153 -12.53 1.09 -6.36
N GLN A 154 -13.46 1.47 -7.25
CA GLN A 154 -13.75 0.75 -8.50
C GLN A 154 -12.56 0.69 -9.47
N ARG A 155 -11.57 1.58 -9.31
CA ARG A 155 -10.32 1.59 -10.09
C ARG A 155 -9.29 0.59 -9.58
N GLY A 156 -9.49 0.02 -8.38
CA GLY A 156 -8.61 -0.95 -7.74
C GLY A 156 -8.72 -2.34 -8.35
N ALA A 157 -7.74 -3.20 -8.04
CA ALA A 157 -7.73 -4.61 -8.47
C ALA A 157 -8.86 -5.44 -7.82
N ARG A 158 -9.39 -5.01 -6.69
CA ARG A 158 -10.51 -5.66 -5.97
C ARG A 158 -11.75 -4.80 -6.08
N GLN A 159 -12.84 -5.40 -6.53
CA GLN A 159 -14.13 -4.72 -6.68
C GLN A 159 -15.08 -4.94 -5.50
N THR A 160 -14.72 -5.83 -4.57
CA THR A 160 -15.50 -6.18 -3.39
C THR A 160 -14.61 -6.27 -2.15
N ILE A 161 -15.19 -6.03 -0.99
CA ILE A 161 -14.60 -6.33 0.31
C ILE A 161 -15.02 -7.74 0.67
N ASP A 162 -14.05 -8.65 0.70
CA ASP A 162 -14.28 -10.06 0.99
C ASP A 162 -14.02 -10.31 2.49
N ALA A 163 -15.03 -10.81 3.18
CA ALA A 163 -14.94 -11.17 4.59
C ALA A 163 -15.63 -12.51 4.86
N VAL A 164 -15.16 -13.25 5.86
CA VAL A 164 -15.70 -14.56 6.23
C VAL A 164 -16.36 -14.45 7.59
N ALA A 165 -17.65 -14.82 7.67
CA ALA A 165 -18.37 -14.88 8.95
C ALA A 165 -17.94 -16.10 9.76
N GLN A 166 -18.34 -16.18 11.06
CA GLN A 166 -17.94 -17.28 11.94
C GLN A 166 -18.45 -18.65 11.47
N ASP A 167 -19.52 -18.69 10.70
CA ASP A 167 -20.04 -19.92 10.08
C ASP A 167 -19.21 -20.43 8.88
N GLY A 168 -18.13 -19.74 8.53
CA GLY A 168 -17.22 -20.11 7.47
C GLY A 168 -17.67 -19.72 6.05
N ILE A 169 -18.74 -18.95 5.92
CA ILE A 169 -19.25 -18.46 4.63
C ILE A 169 -18.64 -17.09 4.32
N GLN A 170 -18.08 -16.97 3.12
CA GLN A 170 -17.57 -15.71 2.60
C GLN A 170 -18.71 -14.80 2.16
N LEU A 171 -18.63 -13.54 2.57
CA LEU A 171 -19.48 -12.46 2.09
C LEU A 171 -18.64 -11.46 1.31
N LYS A 172 -19.20 -10.96 0.21
CA LYS A 172 -18.62 -9.95 -0.67
C LYS A 172 -19.45 -8.68 -0.55
N ALA A 173 -18.93 -7.67 0.14
CA ALA A 173 -19.64 -6.43 0.38
C ALA A 173 -19.10 -5.29 -0.49
N LYS A 174 -20.00 -4.36 -0.86
CA LYS A 174 -19.69 -3.06 -1.43
C LYS A 174 -20.35 -1.99 -0.58
N ALA A 175 -19.59 -0.97 -0.21
CA ALA A 175 -20.11 0.15 0.55
C ALA A 175 -19.89 1.48 -0.17
N ARG A 176 -20.74 2.46 0.12
CA ARG A 176 -20.60 3.85 -0.28
C ARG A 176 -20.46 4.70 0.97
N VAL A 177 -19.45 5.51 1.00
CA VAL A 177 -19.14 6.38 2.14
C VAL A 177 -19.36 7.81 1.73
N THR A 178 -20.33 8.47 2.35
CA THR A 178 -20.55 9.90 2.16
C THR A 178 -19.67 10.68 3.12
N VAL A 179 -18.80 11.51 2.58
CA VAL A 179 -17.82 12.27 3.36
C VAL A 179 -17.93 13.77 3.09
N ARG A 180 -17.56 14.54 4.09
CA ARG A 180 -17.42 15.98 4.03
C ARG A 180 -16.00 16.38 4.44
N THR A 181 -15.37 17.34 3.73
CA THR A 181 -14.04 17.81 4.07
C THR A 181 -14.07 18.70 5.32
N ASN A 182 -13.21 18.41 6.29
CA ASN A 182 -12.98 19.24 7.45
C ASN A 182 -11.75 20.12 7.20
N LEU A 183 -11.98 21.40 6.87
CA LEU A 183 -10.92 22.35 6.51
C LEU A 183 -9.87 22.57 7.62
N LYS A 184 -10.23 22.38 8.89
CA LYS A 184 -9.28 22.51 10.02
C LYS A 184 -8.27 21.35 10.07
N ARG A 185 -8.64 20.19 9.57
CA ARG A 185 -7.81 18.98 9.54
C ARG A 185 -7.19 18.70 8.17
N LEU A 186 -7.34 19.62 7.22
CA LEU A 186 -6.86 19.43 5.85
C LEU A 186 -5.33 19.34 5.77
N VAL A 187 -4.63 20.15 6.60
CA VAL A 187 -3.17 20.05 6.72
C VAL A 187 -2.82 18.96 7.72
N GLY A 188 -2.09 17.95 7.25
CA GLY A 188 -1.68 16.78 8.07
C GLY A 188 -2.73 15.67 8.21
N GLY A 189 -3.94 15.85 7.69
CA GLY A 189 -4.97 14.80 7.69
C GLY A 189 -4.73 13.73 6.64
N ALA A 190 -5.17 12.50 6.95
CA ALA A 190 -5.10 11.36 6.06
C ALA A 190 -6.00 11.53 4.83
N THR A 191 -5.61 10.91 3.72
CA THR A 191 -6.28 10.99 2.41
C THR A 191 -7.51 10.09 2.30
N GLU A 192 -8.22 10.20 1.17
CA GLU A 192 -9.36 9.37 0.79
C GLU A 192 -9.04 7.87 0.87
N GLU A 193 -7.88 7.46 0.38
CA GLU A 193 -7.42 6.06 0.43
C GLU A 193 -7.38 5.50 1.86
N THR A 194 -7.01 6.33 2.83
CA THR A 194 -6.98 5.91 4.24
C THR A 194 -8.40 5.70 4.79
N ILE A 195 -9.37 6.51 4.38
CA ILE A 195 -10.77 6.31 4.76
C ILE A 195 -11.30 5.00 4.17
N VAL A 196 -11.06 4.78 2.87
CA VAL A 196 -11.46 3.53 2.19
C VAL A 196 -10.86 2.31 2.89
N ALA A 197 -9.56 2.36 3.25
CA ALA A 197 -8.90 1.27 3.96
C ALA A 197 -9.50 1.01 5.36
N ARG A 198 -9.72 2.06 6.16
CA ARG A 198 -10.29 1.95 7.51
C ARG A 198 -11.73 1.46 7.50
N VAL A 199 -12.56 1.99 6.58
CA VAL A 199 -13.94 1.54 6.43
C VAL A 199 -13.97 0.08 5.97
N GLY A 200 -13.10 -0.30 5.02
CA GLY A 200 -12.94 -1.68 4.60
C GLY A 200 -12.57 -2.62 5.75
N GLU A 201 -11.60 -2.22 6.59
CA GLU A 201 -11.21 -2.95 7.81
C GLU A 201 -12.39 -3.07 8.79
N GLY A 202 -13.12 -1.98 9.02
CA GLY A 202 -14.30 -1.98 9.88
C GLY A 202 -15.40 -2.93 9.39
N ILE A 203 -15.64 -2.98 8.08
CA ILE A 203 -16.60 -3.91 7.47
C ILE A 203 -16.14 -5.36 7.65
N VAL A 204 -14.87 -5.66 7.34
CA VAL A 204 -14.29 -7.01 7.50
C VAL A 204 -14.38 -7.46 8.95
N THR A 205 -14.04 -6.60 9.91
CA THR A 205 -14.09 -6.90 11.35
C THR A 205 -15.53 -7.16 11.80
N THR A 206 -16.49 -6.35 11.35
CA THR A 206 -17.89 -6.50 11.71
C THR A 206 -18.50 -7.80 11.14
N ILE A 207 -18.24 -8.12 9.88
CA ILE A 207 -18.67 -9.37 9.25
C ILE A 207 -17.99 -10.56 9.94
N GLY A 208 -16.69 -10.50 10.22
CA GLY A 208 -15.95 -11.56 10.88
C GLY A 208 -16.38 -11.84 12.32
N SER A 209 -16.96 -10.86 12.99
CA SER A 209 -17.54 -11.02 14.34
C SER A 209 -18.98 -11.53 14.35
N ALA A 210 -19.67 -11.51 13.21
CA ALA A 210 -21.04 -11.99 13.09
C ALA A 210 -21.11 -13.52 13.18
N ALA A 211 -22.04 -14.03 13.99
CA ALA A 211 -22.19 -15.46 14.22
C ALA A 211 -22.61 -16.24 12.95
N SER A 212 -23.34 -15.57 12.03
CA SER A 212 -23.82 -16.18 10.80
C SER A 212 -23.93 -15.14 9.67
N HIS A 213 -23.64 -15.58 8.44
CA HIS A 213 -23.87 -14.79 7.23
C HIS A 213 -25.31 -14.30 7.11
N LYS A 214 -26.31 -15.08 7.58
CA LYS A 214 -27.72 -14.73 7.52
C LYS A 214 -28.03 -13.48 8.34
N GLN A 215 -27.44 -13.34 9.52
CA GLN A 215 -27.61 -12.17 10.38
C GLN A 215 -27.13 -10.89 9.69
N VAL A 216 -26.04 -10.99 8.93
CA VAL A 216 -25.46 -9.86 8.18
C VAL A 216 -26.39 -9.47 7.01
N LEU A 217 -26.95 -10.46 6.31
CA LEU A 217 -27.88 -10.24 5.19
C LEU A 217 -29.23 -9.68 5.64
N GLU A 218 -29.72 -10.10 6.81
CA GLU A 218 -30.97 -9.60 7.37
C GLU A 218 -30.87 -8.15 7.85
N ASN A 219 -29.72 -7.75 8.37
CA ASN A 219 -29.51 -6.43 8.96
C ASN A 219 -28.18 -5.79 8.54
N PRO A 220 -27.99 -5.41 7.27
CA PRO A 220 -26.76 -4.78 6.80
C PRO A 220 -26.48 -3.41 7.47
N ASP A 221 -27.52 -2.72 7.94
CA ASP A 221 -27.40 -1.45 8.65
C ASP A 221 -26.63 -1.55 9.98
N GLN A 222 -26.55 -2.73 10.57
CA GLN A 222 -25.74 -2.93 11.77
C GLN A 222 -24.25 -2.75 11.47
N ILE A 223 -23.80 -3.15 10.27
CA ILE A 223 -22.41 -2.93 9.84
C ILE A 223 -22.13 -1.43 9.81
N SER A 224 -22.99 -0.67 9.12
CA SER A 224 -22.86 0.78 9.01
C SER A 224 -22.79 1.46 10.37
N LYS A 225 -23.66 1.10 11.30
CA LYS A 225 -23.71 1.65 12.66
C LYS A 225 -22.45 1.33 13.46
N THR A 226 -21.98 0.07 13.40
CA THR A 226 -20.78 -0.37 14.13
C THR A 226 -19.55 0.31 13.60
N VAL A 227 -19.42 0.41 12.28
CA VAL A 227 -18.27 1.06 11.62
C VAL A 227 -18.26 2.57 11.90
N MET A 228 -19.42 3.23 11.90
CA MET A 228 -19.52 4.66 12.30
C MET A 228 -19.20 4.87 13.77
N ALA A 229 -19.67 4.00 14.66
CA ALA A 229 -19.37 4.10 16.09
C ALA A 229 -17.89 3.93 16.43
N ALA A 230 -17.13 3.27 15.56
CA ALA A 230 -15.68 3.11 15.72
C ALA A 230 -14.87 4.41 15.50
N GLY A 231 -15.49 5.49 15.01
CA GLY A 231 -14.83 6.80 14.84
C GLY A 231 -13.67 6.77 13.87
N LEU A 232 -13.83 6.14 12.73
CA LEU A 232 -12.77 5.89 11.74
C LEU A 232 -12.27 7.15 11.02
N ASP A 233 -12.97 8.28 11.17
CA ASP A 233 -12.60 9.60 10.67
C ASP A 233 -11.51 10.30 11.50
N ALA A 234 -11.13 9.76 12.65
CA ALA A 234 -10.13 10.33 13.52
C ALA A 234 -8.78 10.49 12.80
N GLY A 235 -8.24 11.72 12.78
CA GLY A 235 -6.97 12.03 12.09
C GLY A 235 -7.06 12.07 10.56
N SER A 236 -8.26 12.02 9.95
CA SER A 236 -8.44 12.24 8.52
C SER A 236 -8.85 13.68 8.21
N MET A 237 -8.67 14.10 6.97
CA MET A 237 -9.19 15.37 6.47
C MET A 237 -10.70 15.32 6.18
N PHE A 238 -11.29 14.14 6.20
CA PHE A 238 -12.71 13.94 5.96
C PHE A 238 -13.45 13.60 7.25
N GLU A 239 -14.70 13.99 7.31
CA GLU A 239 -15.70 13.61 8.30
C GLU A 239 -16.71 12.69 7.61
N ILE A 240 -16.95 11.53 8.17
CA ILE A 240 -17.89 10.56 7.61
C ILE A 240 -19.31 10.95 8.04
N LEU A 241 -20.19 11.17 7.07
CA LEU A 241 -21.60 11.49 7.31
C LEU A 241 -22.48 10.25 7.33
N SER A 242 -22.29 9.34 6.36
CA SER A 242 -22.99 8.05 6.31
C SER A 242 -22.10 7.00 5.68
N ILE A 243 -22.36 5.75 6.03
CA ILE A 243 -21.82 4.56 5.39
C ILE A 243 -23.01 3.72 4.98
N ASP A 244 -23.18 3.55 3.69
CA ASP A 244 -24.31 2.82 3.11
C ASP A 244 -23.79 1.54 2.46
N ILE A 245 -24.30 0.39 2.88
CA ILE A 245 -23.96 -0.88 2.24
C ILE A 245 -24.77 -0.98 0.96
N ALA A 246 -24.06 -0.93 -0.17
CA ALA A 246 -24.67 -0.91 -1.49
C ALA A 246 -25.08 -2.30 -1.98
N ASP A 247 -24.27 -3.32 -1.64
CA ASP A 247 -24.48 -4.68 -2.11
C ASP A 247 -23.78 -5.67 -1.17
N ILE A 248 -24.39 -6.83 -0.94
CA ILE A 248 -23.79 -7.95 -0.21
C ILE A 248 -24.11 -9.25 -0.94
N ASP A 249 -23.09 -9.85 -1.54
CA ASP A 249 -23.18 -11.15 -2.19
C ASP A 249 -22.63 -12.25 -1.31
N VAL A 250 -23.22 -13.44 -1.41
CA VAL A 250 -22.70 -14.65 -0.76
C VAL A 250 -21.65 -15.27 -1.67
N GLY A 251 -20.45 -15.43 -1.14
CA GLY A 251 -19.32 -16.06 -1.82
C GLY A 251 -19.26 -17.57 -1.55
N GLU A 252 -18.02 -18.08 -1.44
CA GLU A 252 -17.76 -19.48 -1.25
C GLU A 252 -17.87 -19.91 0.23
N ASN A 253 -18.17 -21.19 0.45
CA ASN A 253 -18.09 -21.78 1.79
C ASN A 253 -16.65 -22.20 2.10
N ILE A 254 -15.89 -21.25 2.63
CA ILE A 254 -14.48 -21.46 2.99
C ILE A 254 -14.34 -22.48 4.12
N GLY A 255 -15.30 -22.50 5.07
CA GLY A 255 -15.32 -23.48 6.16
C GLY A 255 -15.41 -24.91 5.66
N ALA A 256 -16.29 -25.20 4.71
CA ALA A 256 -16.42 -26.52 4.11
C ALA A 256 -15.18 -26.92 3.28
N GLN A 257 -14.59 -25.98 2.55
CA GLN A 257 -13.36 -26.23 1.80
C GLN A 257 -12.19 -26.56 2.73
N LEU A 258 -12.07 -25.85 3.84
CA LEU A 258 -11.02 -26.09 4.85
C LEU A 258 -11.19 -27.46 5.51
N GLN A 259 -12.42 -27.83 5.85
CA GLN A 259 -12.72 -29.17 6.40
C GLN A 259 -12.41 -30.29 5.41
N ALA A 260 -12.77 -30.11 4.13
CA ALA A 260 -12.43 -31.07 3.07
C ALA A 260 -10.92 -31.19 2.85
N ALA A 261 -10.20 -30.09 2.86
CA ALA A 261 -8.74 -30.06 2.76
C ALA A 261 -8.08 -30.76 3.96
N GLN A 262 -8.60 -30.53 5.17
CA GLN A 262 -8.11 -31.19 6.39
C GLN A 262 -8.37 -32.68 6.37
N ALA A 263 -9.57 -33.13 6.00
CA ALA A 263 -9.90 -34.54 5.84
C ALA A 263 -9.01 -35.25 4.79
N ASN A 264 -8.70 -34.59 3.67
CA ASN A 264 -7.76 -35.11 2.69
C ASN A 264 -6.33 -35.22 3.23
N ALA A 265 -5.87 -34.22 3.98
CA ALA A 265 -4.56 -34.26 4.63
C ALA A 265 -4.47 -35.39 5.67
N ASP A 266 -5.51 -35.59 6.47
CA ASP A 266 -5.57 -36.68 7.46
C ASP A 266 -5.59 -38.04 6.79
N LYS A 267 -6.34 -38.19 5.66
CA LYS A 267 -6.31 -39.41 4.83
C LYS A 267 -4.91 -39.68 4.29
N GLN A 268 -4.22 -38.68 3.75
CA GLN A 268 -2.86 -38.87 3.25
C GLN A 268 -1.87 -39.27 4.34
N ARG A 269 -2.00 -38.66 5.57
CA ARG A 269 -1.20 -39.04 6.73
C ARG A 269 -1.44 -40.50 7.11
N ALA A 270 -2.71 -40.90 7.22
CA ALA A 270 -3.06 -42.27 7.56
C ALA A 270 -2.55 -43.28 6.50
N GLN A 271 -2.63 -42.93 5.21
CA GLN A 271 -2.06 -43.78 4.12
C GLN A 271 -0.53 -43.87 4.24
N ALA A 272 0.17 -42.76 4.44
CA ALA A 272 1.62 -42.75 4.61
C ALA A 272 2.07 -43.56 5.84
N GLU A 273 1.33 -43.49 6.95
CA GLU A 273 1.59 -44.35 8.11
C GLU A 273 1.34 -45.85 7.84
N ALA A 274 0.27 -46.17 7.13
CA ALA A 274 -0.01 -47.53 6.76
C ALA A 274 1.08 -48.10 5.83
N GLU A 275 1.52 -47.35 4.82
CA GLU A 275 2.63 -47.69 3.95
C GLU A 275 3.95 -47.87 4.71
N LYS A 276 4.24 -46.98 5.63
CA LYS A 276 5.41 -47.07 6.52
C LYS A 276 5.37 -48.36 7.35
N ARG A 277 4.20 -48.68 7.98
CA ARG A 277 4.02 -49.94 8.74
C ARG A 277 4.18 -51.15 7.86
N ALA A 278 3.59 -51.12 6.65
CA ALA A 278 3.74 -52.22 5.69
C ALA A 278 5.20 -52.40 5.23
N ALA A 279 5.92 -51.30 4.98
CA ALA A 279 7.33 -51.34 4.61
C ALA A 279 8.20 -51.88 5.76
N MET A 280 7.94 -51.45 7.01
CA MET A 280 8.62 -52.00 8.20
C MET A 280 8.35 -53.49 8.37
N ALA A 281 7.11 -53.97 8.22
CA ALA A 281 6.77 -55.37 8.31
C ALA A 281 7.47 -56.21 7.24
N ARG A 282 7.54 -55.73 5.98
CA ARG A 282 8.29 -56.38 4.89
C ARG A 282 9.79 -56.40 5.20
N ALA A 283 10.36 -55.33 5.72
CA ALA A 283 11.77 -55.31 6.12
C ALA A 283 12.06 -56.31 7.22
N GLN A 284 11.22 -56.39 8.25
CA GLN A 284 11.35 -57.43 9.31
C GLN A 284 11.23 -58.86 8.77
N GLU A 285 10.29 -59.09 7.85
CA GLU A 285 10.16 -60.41 7.22
C GLU A 285 11.43 -60.79 6.46
N GLN A 286 12.04 -59.83 5.72
CA GLN A 286 13.30 -60.08 5.04
C GLN A 286 14.47 -60.32 6.00
N GLU A 287 14.54 -59.58 7.09
CA GLU A 287 15.52 -59.81 8.15
C GLU A 287 15.38 -61.22 8.79
N PHE A 288 14.15 -61.64 9.08
CA PHE A 288 13.91 -63.00 9.56
C PHE A 288 14.29 -64.07 8.56
N LYS A 289 13.98 -63.85 7.27
CA LYS A 289 14.39 -64.77 6.21
C LYS A 289 15.93 -64.84 6.10
N ALA A 290 16.61 -63.71 6.19
CA ALA A 290 18.07 -63.66 6.17
C ALA A 290 18.67 -64.38 7.38
N LYS A 291 18.14 -64.17 8.61
CA LYS A 291 18.56 -64.87 9.81
C LYS A 291 18.33 -66.40 9.70
N ILE A 292 17.22 -66.84 9.13
CA ILE A 292 16.98 -68.28 8.89
C ILE A 292 18.04 -68.83 7.95
N GLN A 293 18.40 -68.12 6.85
CA GLN A 293 19.44 -68.55 5.95
C GLN A 293 20.84 -68.57 6.61
N GLU A 294 21.16 -67.54 7.42
CA GLU A 294 22.38 -67.50 8.21
C GLU A 294 22.48 -68.69 9.20
N ASN A 295 21.39 -68.91 9.95
CA ASN A 295 21.35 -70.04 10.87
C ASN A 295 21.46 -71.40 10.12
N ARG A 296 20.81 -71.53 8.94
CA ARG A 296 20.99 -72.73 8.10
C ARG A 296 22.44 -72.91 7.64
N ALA A 297 23.08 -71.80 7.25
CA ALA A 297 24.49 -71.84 6.85
C ALA A 297 25.41 -72.25 8.03
N LEU A 298 25.13 -71.73 9.23
CA LEU A 298 25.85 -72.16 10.47
C LEU A 298 25.64 -73.64 10.78
N VAL A 299 24.41 -74.15 10.65
CA VAL A 299 24.12 -75.58 10.85
C VAL A 299 24.87 -76.45 9.83
N VAL A 300 24.86 -76.09 8.52
CA VAL A 300 25.60 -76.75 7.51
C VAL A 300 27.12 -76.72 7.74
N LEU A 301 27.66 -75.63 8.19
CA LEU A 301 29.07 -75.51 8.61
C LEU A 301 29.42 -76.47 9.78
N ALA A 302 28.55 -76.43 10.84
CA ALA A 302 28.71 -77.32 11.99
C ALA A 302 28.58 -78.83 11.58
N GLU A 303 27.61 -79.16 10.71
CA GLU A 303 27.48 -80.51 10.13
C GLU A 303 28.68 -80.92 9.28
N ALA A 304 29.33 -79.97 8.59
CA ALA A 304 30.55 -80.26 7.76
C ALA A 304 31.80 -80.48 8.66
N GLU A 305 31.82 -79.93 9.87
CA GLU A 305 32.90 -80.15 10.86
C GLU A 305 32.84 -81.55 11.44
N VAL A 306 31.67 -82.17 11.58
CA VAL A 306 31.50 -83.51 12.15
C VAL A 306 32.30 -84.58 11.38
N PRO A 307 32.19 -84.65 10.05
CA PRO A 307 33.00 -85.58 9.28
C PRO A 307 34.51 -85.34 9.38
N LYS A 308 34.93 -84.05 9.47
CA LYS A 308 36.33 -83.67 9.67
C LYS A 308 36.85 -84.14 11.01
N ALA A 309 36.09 -83.94 12.08
CA ALA A 309 36.43 -84.37 13.44
C ALA A 309 36.48 -85.91 13.52
N MET A 310 35.53 -86.58 12.85
CA MET A 310 35.53 -88.08 12.74
C MET A 310 36.75 -88.61 11.96
N ALA A 311 37.11 -87.97 10.87
CA ALA A 311 38.33 -88.36 10.10
C ALA A 311 39.60 -88.12 10.94
N GLU A 312 39.67 -87.11 11.72
CA GLU A 312 40.77 -86.82 12.57
C GLU A 312 40.86 -87.77 13.79
N ALA A 313 39.70 -88.14 14.36
CA ALA A 313 39.62 -89.16 15.44
C ALA A 313 40.05 -90.50 14.96
N LEU A 314 39.70 -90.92 13.71
CA LEU A 314 40.17 -92.15 13.05
C LEU A 314 41.70 -92.14 12.77
N ARG A 315 42.26 -90.98 12.33
CA ARG A 315 43.72 -90.82 12.05
C ARG A 315 44.53 -90.90 13.37
N LYS A 316 44.00 -90.34 14.48
CA LYS A 316 44.65 -90.35 15.79
C LYS A 316 44.48 -91.72 16.53
N GLY A 317 43.74 -92.69 15.96
CA GLY A 317 43.54 -93.99 16.61
C GLY A 317 42.57 -93.96 17.81
N ASN A 318 41.86 -92.87 18.03
CA ASN A 318 40.92 -92.71 19.14
C ASN A 318 39.53 -93.28 18.87
N MET A 319 39.27 -93.76 17.62
CA MET A 319 37.99 -94.35 17.16
C MET A 319 38.22 -95.60 16.35
N GLY A 320 37.60 -96.69 16.78
CA GLY A 320 37.70 -97.98 16.03
C GLY A 320 36.75 -97.98 14.81
N PHE A 321 37.10 -98.80 13.76
CA PHE A 321 36.28 -98.95 12.57
C PHE A 321 34.83 -99.41 12.89
N MET A 322 34.63 -100.20 13.90
CA MET A 322 33.32 -100.66 14.37
C MET A 322 32.49 -99.56 15.06
N ASP A 323 33.16 -98.62 15.72
CA ASP A 323 32.48 -97.46 16.33
C ASP A 323 31.98 -96.46 15.33
N TYR A 324 32.67 -96.32 14.18
CA TYR A 324 32.19 -95.52 13.03
C TYR A 324 30.90 -96.13 12.45
N TYR A 325 30.80 -97.46 12.25
CA TYR A 325 29.55 -98.05 11.79
C TYR A 325 28.40 -97.93 12.80
N ARG A 326 28.67 -98.04 14.08
CA ARG A 326 27.64 -97.79 15.13
C ARG A 326 27.11 -96.37 15.08
N LEU A 327 27.98 -95.37 14.96
CA LEU A 327 27.60 -94.01 14.91
C LEU A 327 26.82 -93.67 13.63
N LYS A 328 27.21 -94.23 12.51
CA LYS A 328 26.48 -94.11 11.23
C LYS A 328 25.09 -94.78 11.28
N ASN A 329 24.95 -95.93 11.93
CA ASN A 329 23.64 -96.56 12.17
C ASN A 329 22.74 -95.72 13.10
N LEU A 330 23.29 -95.09 14.14
CA LEU A 330 22.60 -94.16 15.06
C LEU A 330 22.12 -92.93 14.29
N GLN A 331 22.96 -92.35 13.39
CA GLN A 331 22.55 -91.23 12.57
C GLN A 331 21.44 -91.57 11.58
N SER A 332 21.53 -92.80 10.94
CA SER A 332 20.46 -93.22 10.08
C SER A 332 19.15 -93.52 10.78
N ASP A 333 19.20 -94.06 12.02
CA ASP A 333 18.00 -94.27 12.86
C ASP A 333 17.39 -92.95 13.34
N THR A 334 18.24 -91.99 13.70
CA THR A 334 17.79 -90.66 14.06
C THR A 334 17.19 -89.93 12.87
N ALA A 335 17.79 -90.00 11.68
CA ALA A 335 17.26 -89.39 10.48
C ALA A 335 15.92 -90.02 10.07
N MET A 336 15.81 -91.39 10.21
CA MET A 336 14.58 -92.13 9.91
C MET A 336 13.46 -91.73 10.91
N ARG A 337 13.77 -91.62 12.20
CA ARG A 337 12.81 -91.13 13.22
C ARG A 337 12.38 -89.67 12.97
N GLY A 338 13.30 -88.79 12.57
CA GLY A 338 13.00 -87.39 12.19
C GLY A 338 12.09 -87.32 10.97
N SER A 339 12.27 -88.25 9.96
CA SER A 339 11.38 -88.27 8.80
C SER A 339 10.00 -88.86 9.09
N ILE A 340 9.88 -89.77 10.08
CA ILE A 340 8.59 -90.35 10.52
C ILE A 340 7.82 -89.35 11.43
N ALA A 341 8.51 -88.56 12.19
CA ALA A 341 7.89 -87.52 13.06
C ALA A 341 7.22 -86.35 12.24
N GLY A 342 7.47 -86.31 10.93
CA GLY A 342 6.88 -85.32 10.06
C GLY A 342 7.35 -83.86 10.35
N PRO A 343 7.35 -82.94 9.43
CA PRO A 343 7.52 -81.52 9.76
C PRO A 343 6.33 -81.08 10.58
N ASP A 344 6.62 -80.57 11.79
CA ASP A 344 5.64 -79.97 12.72
C ASP A 344 4.68 -79.05 11.92
N SER A 345 3.45 -79.52 11.76
CA SER A 345 2.36 -78.73 11.17
C SER A 345 1.95 -77.65 12.19
N GLY A 346 2.79 -76.62 12.30
CA GLY A 346 2.49 -75.41 13.02
C GLY A 346 1.21 -74.78 12.50
N GLY A 347 0.17 -74.79 13.30
CA GLY A 347 -1.20 -74.42 13.04
C GLY A 347 -1.45 -73.22 12.13
N GLN A 348 -2.14 -73.49 11.05
CA GLN A 348 -2.98 -72.50 10.38
C GLN A 348 -4.20 -72.22 11.30
N THR A 349 -4.12 -71.20 12.12
CA THR A 349 -5.31 -70.54 12.65
C THR A 349 -5.79 -69.57 11.60
N GLN A 350 -6.75 -70.01 10.77
CA GLN A 350 -7.66 -69.14 10.07
C GLN A 350 -8.50 -68.35 11.08
N GLY A 351 -8.24 -67.04 11.17
CA GLY A 351 -9.13 -66.08 11.80
C GLY A 351 -9.96 -65.42 10.70
N GLN A 352 -11.26 -65.51 10.81
CA GLN A 352 -12.27 -64.76 10.06
C GLN A 352 -12.16 -63.26 10.23
#